data_b19a373515b778f655fbcbfbe62a3a5c
#
_entry.id   b19a373515b778f655fbcbfbe62a3a5c
#
_cell.length_a   1.000
_cell.length_b   1.000
_cell.length_c   1.000
_cell.angle_alpha   90.00
_cell.angle_beta   90.00
_cell.angle_gamma   90.00
#
_symmetry.space_group_name_H-M   'P 1'
#
loop_
_entity.id
_entity.type
_entity.pdbx_description
1 polymer ?
#
loop_
_entity_poly.entity_id
_entity_poly.type
_entity_poly.pdbx_seq_one_letter_code
_entity_poly.pdbx_strand_id
1 'polypeptide(L)'
;MLKNLDPLLSADVLHALASMGHGDEVVICDANFPADSVARATVLGKLLRLDGVDSARAIRAVLSVLPLDTFVDDPALRMEVVGEPNTIPAVQREAQAEVNAAEGRDVPFASIERFAFYERARKAYCVIATGEQRGYGCFVFKKGVLLAPDAPPQASAGNRS
;
A
#
# COMPACT_ATOMS: atom_id res chain seq x y z
N MET A 1 -9.93 -13.95 17.60
CA MET A 1 -9.59 -14.06 16.18
C MET A 1 -10.87 -14.03 15.36
N LEU A 2 -10.87 -13.33 14.21
CA LEU A 2 -12.04 -13.21 13.36
C LEU A 2 -12.02 -14.27 12.24
N LYS A 3 -13.19 -14.73 11.80
CA LYS A 3 -13.30 -15.66 10.67
C LYS A 3 -13.00 -14.92 9.35
N ASN A 4 -12.43 -15.65 8.38
CA ASN A 4 -12.18 -15.19 7.00
C ASN A 4 -11.23 -13.99 6.87
N LEU A 5 -10.47 -13.71 7.91
CA LEU A 5 -9.44 -12.68 7.88
C LEU A 5 -8.05 -13.32 8.01
N ASP A 6 -7.08 -12.73 7.35
CA ASP A 6 -5.69 -13.11 7.53
C ASP A 6 -5.28 -12.87 9.00
N PRO A 7 -4.77 -13.88 9.72
CA PRO A 7 -4.43 -13.74 11.15
C PRO A 7 -3.32 -12.73 11.41
N LEU A 8 -2.57 -12.31 10.39
CA LEU A 8 -1.56 -11.26 10.50
C LEU A 8 -2.19 -9.87 10.74
N LEU A 9 -3.44 -9.67 10.32
CA LEU A 9 -4.15 -8.40 10.47
C LEU A 9 -4.56 -8.19 11.92
N SER A 10 -3.77 -7.41 12.65
CA SER A 10 -4.08 -7.03 14.04
C SER A 10 -5.32 -6.12 14.11
N ALA A 11 -5.88 -5.96 15.31
CA ALA A 11 -7.02 -5.06 15.54
C ALA A 11 -6.70 -3.62 15.09
N ASP A 12 -5.50 -3.13 15.39
CA ASP A 12 -5.08 -1.77 15.02
C ASP A 12 -4.96 -1.61 13.48
N VAL A 13 -4.41 -2.61 12.79
CA VAL A 13 -4.33 -2.60 11.33
C VAL A 13 -5.73 -2.64 10.71
N LEU A 14 -6.58 -3.55 11.16
CA LEU A 14 -7.97 -3.65 10.69
C LEU A 14 -8.74 -2.35 10.91
N HIS A 15 -8.60 -1.74 12.09
CA HIS A 15 -9.23 -0.45 12.40
C HIS A 15 -8.78 0.65 11.42
N ALA A 16 -7.47 0.76 11.18
CA ALA A 16 -6.94 1.77 10.27
C ALA A 16 -7.46 1.55 8.83
N LEU A 17 -7.37 0.32 8.31
CA LEU A 17 -7.83 0.00 6.95
C LEU A 17 -9.34 0.22 6.78
N ALA A 18 -10.14 -0.10 7.81
CA ALA A 18 -11.58 0.13 7.81
C ALA A 18 -11.94 1.61 7.89
N SER A 19 -11.12 2.41 8.57
CA SER A 19 -11.33 3.86 8.72
C SER A 19 -10.90 4.66 7.49
N MET A 20 -10.02 4.11 6.64
CA MET A 20 -9.64 4.73 5.37
C MET A 20 -10.84 4.82 4.43
N GLY A 21 -10.97 5.96 3.75
CA GLY A 21 -11.95 6.18 2.69
C GLY A 21 -11.35 6.03 1.29
N HIS A 22 -12.17 6.23 0.26
CA HIS A 22 -11.73 6.23 -1.13
C HIS A 22 -10.63 7.28 -1.36
N GLY A 23 -9.53 6.85 -1.95
CA GLY A 23 -8.39 7.72 -2.26
C GLY A 23 -7.37 7.86 -1.12
N ASP A 24 -7.67 7.41 0.09
CA ASP A 24 -6.68 7.35 1.16
C ASP A 24 -5.59 6.33 0.84
N GLU A 25 -4.40 6.57 1.33
CA GLU A 25 -3.23 5.75 1.04
C GLU A 25 -2.67 5.08 2.29
N VAL A 26 -2.23 3.84 2.15
CA VAL A 26 -1.45 3.11 3.14
C VAL A 26 -0.05 2.86 2.62
N VAL A 27 0.95 3.08 3.46
CA VAL A 27 2.36 2.78 3.18
C VAL A 27 2.71 1.47 3.85
N ILE A 28 3.33 0.56 3.10
CA ILE A 28 3.96 -0.66 3.64
C ILE A 28 5.46 -0.54 3.38
N CYS A 29 6.28 -0.61 4.42
CA CYS A 29 7.70 -0.29 4.30
C CYS A 29 8.61 -1.35 4.95
N ASP A 30 9.86 -1.37 4.49
CA ASP A 30 10.90 -2.22 5.05
C ASP A 30 11.37 -1.76 6.43
N ALA A 31 12.20 -2.58 7.08
CA ALA A 31 12.67 -2.35 8.45
C ALA A 31 13.64 -1.17 8.59
N ASN A 32 14.20 -0.67 7.48
CA ASN A 32 15.14 0.46 7.47
C ASN A 32 14.47 1.81 7.20
N PHE A 33 13.24 1.80 6.73
CA PHE A 33 12.46 3.02 6.49
C PHE A 33 12.25 3.79 7.80
N PRO A 34 12.31 5.14 7.81
CA PRO A 34 12.07 5.93 9.02
C PRO A 34 10.57 5.92 9.40
N ALA A 35 10.04 4.75 9.66
CA ALA A 35 8.60 4.49 9.74
C ALA A 35 7.94 5.24 10.91
N ASP A 36 8.54 5.26 12.09
CA ASP A 36 7.94 5.92 13.25
C ASP A 36 7.82 7.43 13.06
N SER A 37 8.89 8.09 12.61
CA SER A 37 8.87 9.54 12.39
C SER A 37 7.92 9.94 11.27
N VAL A 38 7.84 9.16 10.19
CA VAL A 38 6.91 9.39 9.09
C VAL A 38 5.45 9.14 9.54
N ALA A 39 5.21 8.05 10.27
CA ALA A 39 3.87 7.69 10.75
C ALA A 39 3.25 8.78 11.64
N ARG A 40 4.06 9.49 12.44
CA ARG A 40 3.60 10.60 13.29
C ARG A 40 3.02 11.76 12.50
N ALA A 41 3.43 11.94 11.23
CA ALA A 41 2.91 12.97 10.35
C ALA A 41 1.67 12.55 9.56
N THR A 42 1.30 11.27 9.58
CA THR A 42 0.13 10.74 8.88
C THR A 42 -1.19 11.09 9.57
N VAL A 43 -2.31 10.81 8.87
CA VAL A 43 -3.66 11.00 9.44
C VAL A 43 -3.83 10.20 10.73
N LEU A 44 -3.41 8.94 10.75
CA LEU A 44 -3.47 8.08 11.93
C LEU A 44 -2.57 8.57 13.07
N GLY A 45 -1.41 9.16 12.75
CA GLY A 45 -0.49 9.74 13.71
C GLY A 45 0.33 8.76 14.53
N LYS A 46 0.24 7.47 14.25
CA LYS A 46 1.00 6.41 14.94
C LYS A 46 1.43 5.33 13.96
N LEU A 47 2.53 4.64 14.29
CA LEU A 47 3.05 3.52 13.51
C LEU A 47 2.22 2.26 13.76
N LEU A 48 1.90 1.56 12.68
CA LEU A 48 1.39 0.18 12.70
C LEU A 48 2.54 -0.78 12.37
N ARG A 49 2.52 -1.98 12.94
CA ARG A 49 3.61 -2.95 12.77
C ARG A 49 3.08 -4.33 12.40
N LEU A 50 3.74 -4.94 11.42
CA LEU A 50 3.62 -6.35 11.06
C LEU A 50 5.02 -6.98 11.14
N ASP A 51 5.57 -7.02 12.35
CA ASP A 51 6.91 -7.53 12.60
C ASP A 51 7.02 -9.03 12.27
N GLY A 52 8.19 -9.45 11.84
CA GLY A 52 8.49 -10.85 11.58
C GLY A 52 8.05 -11.36 10.21
N VAL A 53 7.50 -10.52 9.35
CA VAL A 53 7.15 -10.86 7.96
C VAL A 53 7.81 -9.91 6.98
N ASP A 54 8.02 -10.37 5.75
CA ASP A 54 8.54 -9.56 4.66
C ASP A 54 7.44 -8.68 4.03
N SER A 55 7.84 -7.81 3.11
CA SER A 55 6.93 -6.91 2.42
C SER A 55 5.86 -7.65 1.62
N ALA A 56 6.22 -8.72 0.91
CA ALA A 56 5.28 -9.48 0.10
C ALA A 56 4.19 -10.12 0.97
N ARG A 57 4.57 -10.72 2.10
CA ARG A 57 3.61 -11.32 3.04
C ARG A 57 2.67 -10.27 3.67
N ALA A 58 3.21 -9.10 4.01
CA ALA A 58 2.41 -8.00 4.53
C ALA A 58 1.41 -7.47 3.48
N ILE A 59 1.86 -7.30 2.24
CA ILE A 59 1.01 -6.86 1.13
C ILE A 59 -0.13 -7.84 0.89
N ARG A 60 0.15 -9.15 0.89
CA ARG A 60 -0.89 -10.17 0.77
C ARG A 60 -1.96 -10.02 1.84
N ALA A 61 -1.56 -9.84 3.09
CA ALA A 61 -2.52 -9.67 4.19
C ALA A 61 -3.36 -8.40 4.04
N VAL A 62 -2.72 -7.26 3.79
CA VAL A 62 -3.41 -5.97 3.66
C VAL A 62 -4.35 -5.97 2.46
N LEU A 63 -3.89 -6.41 1.30
CA LEU A 63 -4.71 -6.41 0.08
C LEU A 63 -5.79 -7.50 0.07
N SER A 64 -5.78 -8.42 1.02
CA SER A 64 -6.90 -9.36 1.18
C SER A 64 -8.19 -8.67 1.64
N VAL A 65 -8.09 -7.47 2.20
CA VAL A 65 -9.24 -6.69 2.69
C VAL A 65 -9.33 -5.28 2.09
N LEU A 66 -8.23 -4.77 1.51
CA LEU A 66 -8.17 -3.41 0.95
C LEU A 66 -8.28 -3.47 -0.57
N PRO A 67 -9.38 -2.96 -1.17
CA PRO A 67 -9.46 -2.85 -2.63
C PRO A 67 -8.55 -1.73 -3.12
N LEU A 68 -7.87 -1.93 -4.26
CA LEU A 68 -7.12 -0.87 -4.91
C LEU A 68 -8.04 0.02 -5.75
N ASP A 69 -7.68 1.30 -5.84
CA ASP A 69 -8.44 2.28 -6.60
C ASP A 69 -8.35 1.98 -8.12
N THR A 70 -9.50 1.82 -8.75
CA THR A 70 -9.61 1.56 -10.19
C THR A 70 -9.87 2.83 -11.01
N PHE A 71 -10.01 3.98 -10.35
CA PHE A 71 -10.28 5.27 -11.01
C PHE A 71 -9.01 6.07 -11.32
N VAL A 72 -7.85 5.57 -10.88
CA VAL A 72 -6.54 6.17 -11.16
C VAL A 72 -5.67 5.15 -11.90
N ASP A 73 -4.69 5.66 -12.66
CA ASP A 73 -3.80 4.79 -13.45
C ASP A 73 -2.76 4.08 -12.58
N ASP A 74 -2.39 4.67 -11.45
CA ASP A 74 -1.31 4.23 -10.59
C ASP A 74 -1.74 4.11 -9.10
N PRO A 75 -2.62 3.13 -8.78
CA PRO A 75 -3.07 2.90 -7.40
C PRO A 75 -2.01 2.24 -6.52
N ALA A 76 -0.92 1.78 -7.09
CA ALA A 76 0.18 1.11 -6.41
C ALA A 76 1.52 1.72 -6.84
N LEU A 77 2.32 2.15 -5.88
CA LEU A 77 3.62 2.77 -6.10
C LEU A 77 4.73 1.99 -5.41
N ARG A 78 5.91 1.95 -6.05
CA ARG A 78 7.16 1.44 -5.48
C ARG A 78 8.19 2.55 -5.36
N MET A 79 9.05 2.49 -4.35
CA MET A 79 10.22 3.38 -4.26
C MET A 79 11.26 2.97 -5.31
N GLU A 80 11.74 3.92 -6.09
CA GLU A 80 12.83 3.70 -7.05
C GLU A 80 14.15 3.38 -6.35
N VAL A 81 14.95 2.53 -6.99
CA VAL A 81 16.35 2.38 -6.62
C VAL A 81 17.10 3.66 -6.98
N VAL A 82 17.79 4.24 -6.01
CA VAL A 82 18.54 5.50 -6.21
C VAL A 82 19.59 5.33 -7.31
N GLY A 83 19.54 6.22 -8.31
CA GLY A 83 20.43 6.18 -9.47
C GLY A 83 20.06 5.12 -10.53
N GLU A 84 19.11 4.24 -10.26
CA GLU A 84 18.70 3.15 -11.14
C GLU A 84 17.17 2.98 -11.15
N PRO A 85 16.40 3.99 -11.63
CA PRO A 85 14.94 4.01 -11.50
C PRO A 85 14.23 2.86 -12.20
N ASN A 86 14.85 2.28 -13.23
CA ASN A 86 14.29 1.15 -13.98
C ASN A 86 14.66 -0.23 -13.41
N THR A 87 15.58 -0.26 -12.44
CA THR A 87 15.93 -1.51 -11.75
C THR A 87 14.81 -1.94 -10.83
N ILE A 88 14.41 -3.21 -10.93
CA ILE A 88 13.35 -3.79 -10.12
C ILE A 88 13.95 -4.91 -9.26
N PRO A 89 14.26 -4.64 -7.97
CA PRO A 89 14.81 -5.65 -7.07
C PRO A 89 13.82 -6.81 -6.81
N ALA A 90 14.34 -7.94 -6.35
CA ALA A 90 13.54 -9.13 -6.06
C ALA A 90 12.35 -8.84 -5.13
N VAL A 91 12.55 -8.05 -4.08
CA VAL A 91 11.48 -7.65 -3.15
C VAL A 91 10.31 -6.97 -3.85
N GLN A 92 10.58 -6.16 -4.87
CA GLN A 92 9.54 -5.48 -5.65
C GLN A 92 8.85 -6.41 -6.66
N ARG A 93 9.58 -7.38 -7.23
CA ARG A 93 8.96 -8.41 -8.08
C ARG A 93 8.02 -9.31 -7.28
N GLU A 94 8.42 -9.69 -6.07
CA GLU A 94 7.59 -10.47 -5.15
C GLU A 94 6.33 -9.68 -4.75
N ALA A 95 6.50 -8.42 -4.41
CA ALA A 95 5.38 -7.52 -4.10
C ALA A 95 4.42 -7.38 -5.28
N GLN A 96 4.93 -7.24 -6.51
CA GLN A 96 4.12 -7.17 -7.72
C GLN A 96 3.25 -8.41 -7.92
N ALA A 97 3.79 -9.59 -7.66
CA ALA A 97 3.03 -10.82 -7.74
C ALA A 97 1.86 -10.86 -6.74
N GLU A 98 2.06 -10.37 -5.53
CA GLU A 98 1.01 -10.30 -4.51
C GLU A 98 -0.10 -9.28 -4.88
N VAL A 99 0.28 -8.14 -5.44
CA VAL A 99 -0.68 -7.13 -5.92
C VAL A 99 -1.56 -7.72 -7.03
N ASN A 100 -0.95 -8.34 -8.02
CA ASN A 100 -1.67 -8.93 -9.15
C ASN A 100 -2.60 -10.08 -8.68
N ALA A 101 -2.14 -10.90 -7.75
CA ALA A 101 -2.95 -11.99 -7.19
C ALA A 101 -4.17 -11.45 -6.41
N ALA A 102 -3.98 -10.40 -5.61
CA ALA A 102 -5.05 -9.80 -4.81
C ALA A 102 -6.14 -9.17 -5.69
N GLU A 103 -5.74 -8.49 -6.76
CA GLU A 103 -6.67 -7.81 -7.68
C GLU A 103 -7.24 -8.72 -8.78
N GLY A 104 -6.65 -9.90 -8.98
CA GLY A 104 -7.04 -10.83 -10.05
C GLY A 104 -6.75 -10.29 -11.47
N ARG A 105 -5.83 -9.33 -11.59
CA ARG A 105 -5.39 -8.69 -12.84
C ARG A 105 -4.01 -8.08 -12.67
N ASP A 106 -3.39 -7.69 -13.75
CA ASP A 106 -2.14 -6.94 -13.70
C ASP A 106 -2.39 -5.51 -13.24
N VAL A 107 -1.72 -5.12 -12.15
CA VAL A 107 -1.67 -3.75 -11.63
C VAL A 107 -0.21 -3.37 -11.45
N PRO A 108 0.45 -2.90 -12.52
CA PRO A 108 1.88 -2.60 -12.45
C PRO A 108 2.16 -1.48 -11.46
N PHE A 109 3.24 -1.61 -10.70
CA PHE A 109 3.71 -0.51 -9.89
C PHE A 109 4.18 0.66 -10.75
N ALA A 110 3.69 1.86 -10.45
CA ALA A 110 4.37 3.06 -10.84
C ALA A 110 5.54 3.33 -9.90
N SER A 111 6.59 3.96 -10.41
CA SER A 111 7.77 4.27 -9.61
C SER A 111 7.72 5.69 -9.08
N ILE A 112 8.30 5.90 -7.90
CA ILE A 112 8.40 7.21 -7.27
C ILE A 112 9.81 7.36 -6.67
N GLU A 113 10.43 8.50 -6.90
CA GLU A 113 11.75 8.83 -6.38
C GLU A 113 11.74 8.83 -4.85
N ARG A 114 12.86 8.47 -4.22
CA ARG A 114 13.00 8.24 -2.77
C ARG A 114 12.49 9.40 -1.91
N PHE A 115 12.89 10.63 -2.19
CA PHE A 115 12.48 11.79 -1.37
C PHE A 115 11.01 12.15 -1.61
N ALA A 116 10.53 12.02 -2.83
CA ALA A 116 9.12 12.16 -3.16
C ALA A 116 8.28 11.08 -2.45
N PHE A 117 8.83 9.87 -2.32
CA PHE A 117 8.20 8.80 -1.54
C PHE A 117 8.03 9.20 -0.06
N TYR A 118 9.07 9.74 0.56
CA TYR A 118 9.00 10.20 1.96
C TYR A 118 7.94 11.28 2.15
N GLU A 119 7.87 12.25 1.25
CA GLU A 119 6.87 13.31 1.30
C GLU A 119 5.44 12.77 1.13
N ARG A 120 5.26 11.82 0.21
CA ARG A 120 3.97 11.16 0.01
C ARG A 120 3.57 10.33 1.23
N ALA A 121 4.50 9.60 1.80
CA ALA A 121 4.26 8.78 2.98
C ALA A 121 3.81 9.60 4.19
N ARG A 122 4.35 10.81 4.39
CA ARG A 122 3.90 11.71 5.46
C ARG A 122 2.45 12.17 5.30
N LYS A 123 1.95 12.21 4.07
CA LYS A 123 0.57 12.61 3.74
C LYS A 123 -0.39 11.42 3.67
N ALA A 124 0.11 10.21 3.79
CA ALA A 124 -0.70 9.00 3.77
C ALA A 124 -1.63 8.92 4.99
N TYR A 125 -2.60 8.03 4.92
CA TYR A 125 -3.47 7.75 6.07
C TYR A 125 -2.70 7.08 7.20
N CYS A 126 -1.91 6.06 6.88
CA CYS A 126 -1.11 5.32 7.86
C CYS A 126 0.14 4.68 7.22
N VAL A 127 1.08 4.29 8.08
CA VAL A 127 2.29 3.54 7.74
C VAL A 127 2.30 2.24 8.49
N ILE A 128 2.59 1.15 7.79
CA ILE A 128 2.78 -0.20 8.34
C ILE A 128 4.23 -0.59 8.14
N ALA A 129 4.99 -0.73 9.21
CA ALA A 129 6.34 -1.28 9.17
C ALA A 129 6.31 -2.80 9.15
N THR A 130 7.20 -3.39 8.38
CA THR A 130 7.39 -4.85 8.29
C THR A 130 8.76 -5.27 8.82
N GLY A 131 8.99 -6.58 8.86
CA GLY A 131 10.31 -7.16 9.13
C GLY A 131 11.19 -7.32 7.87
N GLU A 132 10.83 -6.74 6.74
CA GLU A 132 11.60 -6.79 5.50
C GLU A 132 12.99 -6.19 5.69
N GLN A 133 14.03 -6.99 5.49
CA GLN A 133 15.41 -6.56 5.67
C GLN A 133 16.07 -6.05 4.38
N ARG A 134 15.47 -6.38 3.22
CA ARG A 134 15.99 -5.94 1.92
C ARG A 134 15.60 -4.49 1.65
N GLY A 135 16.51 -3.72 1.07
CA GLY A 135 16.25 -2.34 0.69
C GLY A 135 15.19 -2.22 -0.40
N TYR A 136 14.55 -1.07 -0.45
CA TYR A 136 13.50 -0.73 -1.42
C TYR A 136 12.23 -1.59 -1.32
N GLY A 137 11.99 -2.22 -0.19
CA GLY A 137 10.76 -2.89 0.14
C GLY A 137 9.67 -1.93 0.64
N CYS A 138 9.50 -0.80 -0.03
CA CYS A 138 8.61 0.30 0.36
C CYS A 138 7.60 0.60 -0.74
N PHE A 139 6.32 0.62 -0.37
CA PHE A 139 5.19 0.70 -1.30
C PHE A 139 4.10 1.60 -0.76
N VAL A 140 3.34 2.20 -1.67
CA VAL A 140 2.11 2.96 -1.36
C VAL A 140 0.94 2.33 -2.11
N PHE A 141 -0.18 2.15 -1.42
CA PHE A 141 -1.41 1.63 -1.99
C PHE A 141 -2.56 2.60 -1.74
N LYS A 142 -3.28 2.94 -2.80
CA LYS A 142 -4.46 3.81 -2.74
C LYS A 142 -5.73 2.98 -2.64
N LYS A 143 -6.52 3.24 -1.60
CA LYS A 143 -7.78 2.54 -1.36
C LYS A 143 -8.84 2.94 -2.38
N GLY A 144 -9.43 1.94 -3.00
CA GLY A 144 -10.56 2.06 -3.90
C GLY A 144 -11.91 1.87 -3.21
N VAL A 145 -12.90 1.49 -4.00
CA VAL A 145 -14.27 1.28 -3.56
C VAL A 145 -14.75 -0.13 -3.90
N LEU A 146 -15.63 -0.66 -3.06
CA LEU A 146 -16.45 -1.82 -3.36
C LEU A 146 -17.89 -1.33 -3.54
N LEU A 147 -18.39 -1.45 -4.77
CA LEU A 147 -19.74 -0.98 -5.09
C LEU A 147 -20.75 -2.10 -4.87
N ALA A 148 -21.94 -1.73 -4.40
CA ALA A 148 -23.07 -2.67 -4.37
C ALA A 148 -23.44 -3.07 -5.81
N PRO A 149 -23.97 -4.29 -6.03
CA PRO A 149 -24.31 -4.78 -7.38
C PRO A 149 -25.21 -3.84 -8.20
N ASP A 150 -26.08 -3.10 -7.53
CA ASP A 150 -27.05 -2.18 -8.14
C ASP A 150 -26.60 -0.70 -8.12
N ALA A 151 -25.35 -0.42 -7.75
CA ALA A 151 -24.84 0.94 -7.76
C ALA A 151 -24.70 1.45 -9.21
N PRO A 152 -25.12 2.69 -9.51
CA PRO A 152 -24.91 3.25 -10.83
C PRO A 152 -23.43 3.32 -11.19
N PRO A 153 -23.06 3.12 -12.48
CA PRO A 153 -21.66 3.22 -12.89
C PRO A 153 -21.15 4.63 -12.56
N GLN A 154 -20.02 4.69 -11.88
CA GLN A 154 -19.37 5.98 -11.65
C GLN A 154 -18.78 6.47 -12.98
N ALA A 155 -19.02 7.76 -13.28
CA ALA A 155 -18.42 8.37 -14.45
C ALA A 155 -16.89 8.31 -14.32
N SER A 156 -16.22 7.76 -15.33
CA SER A 156 -14.78 7.88 -15.47
C SER A 156 -14.42 9.36 -15.35
N ALA A 157 -13.46 9.70 -14.49
CA ALA A 157 -12.94 11.05 -14.43
C ALA A 157 -12.43 11.42 -15.82
N GLY A 158 -13.24 12.19 -16.53
CA GLY A 158 -12.89 12.67 -17.87
C GLY A 158 -11.59 13.45 -17.79
N ASN A 159 -10.69 13.09 -18.65
CA ASN A 159 -9.46 13.78 -18.96
C ASN A 159 -9.72 15.29 -19.02
N ARG A 160 -9.31 16.03 -17.99
CA ARG A 160 -9.24 17.49 -18.08
C ARG A 160 -7.87 17.81 -18.65
N SER A 161 -7.85 17.95 -19.97
CA SER A 161 -6.76 18.60 -20.71
C SER A 161 -6.50 20.01 -20.18
#